data_fe01d634f29467d182fe89b5a034d4d9
#
_entry.id   fe01d634f29467d182fe89b5a034d4d9
#
_cell.length_a   1.000
_cell.length_b   1.000
_cell.length_c   1.000
_cell.angle_alpha   90.00
_cell.angle_beta   90.00
_cell.angle_gamma   90.00
#
_symmetry.space_group_name_H-M   'P 1'
#
loop_
_entity.id
_entity.type
_entity.pdbx_description
1 polymer ?
#
loop_
_entity_poly.entity_id
_entity_poly.type
_entity_poly.pdbx_seq_one_letter_code
_entity_poly.pdbx_strand_id
1 'polypeptide(L)'
;GTKSRPMDRKSEIFQEYSELVMKHYKEWHHVAEYASAMHITVPHLCSTIKQASSRTAGDLIIEAIITDAKAQLKLSIAPIKEIGLSLGFDNVAFFNRFFKTHTGITPKNYRNGED
;
A
#
# COMPACT_ATOMS: atom_id res chain seq x y z
N GLY A 1 23.74 21.58 16.80
CA GLY A 1 23.66 21.16 16.48
C GLY A 1 22.81 20.28 15.88
N THR A 2 21.99 20.17 16.03
CA THR A 2 21.25 19.41 15.46
C THR A 2 21.20 19.36 14.10
N LYS A 3 22.01 19.85 13.39
CA LYS A 3 21.98 19.84 12.12
C LYS A 3 22.04 18.57 11.57
N SER A 4 21.12 18.09 11.00
CA SER A 4 21.18 16.86 10.37
C SER A 4 21.87 16.96 9.08
N ARG A 5 22.42 15.87 8.59
CA ARG A 5 22.98 15.83 7.30
C ARG A 5 21.94 15.95 6.28
N PRO A 6 22.22 16.50 5.12
CA PRO A 6 21.29 16.49 4.02
C PRO A 6 20.99 15.05 3.64
N MET A 7 19.74 14.78 3.35
CA MET A 7 19.31 13.48 2.90
C MET A 7 19.83 13.26 1.49
N ASP A 8 20.30 12.07 1.16
CA ASP A 8 20.73 11.81 -0.20
C ASP A 8 19.49 11.61 -1.08
N ARG A 9 19.71 11.55 -2.39
CA ARG A 9 18.61 11.50 -3.34
C ARG A 9 17.76 10.25 -3.17
N LYS A 10 18.38 9.10 -2.90
CA LYS A 10 17.64 7.87 -2.72
C LYS A 10 16.73 7.95 -1.51
N SER A 11 17.23 8.50 -0.41
CA SER A 11 16.41 8.64 0.80
C SER A 11 15.27 9.63 0.59
N GLU A 12 15.53 10.70 -0.18
CA GLU A 12 14.47 11.65 -0.51
C GLU A 12 13.36 11.00 -1.32
N ILE A 13 13.74 10.20 -2.32
CA ILE A 13 12.76 9.51 -3.15
C ILE A 13 11.96 8.51 -2.32
N PHE A 14 12.64 7.76 -1.45
CA PHE A 14 11.97 6.80 -0.59
C PHE A 14 10.97 7.51 0.32
N GLN A 15 11.37 8.61 0.93
CA GLN A 15 10.50 9.34 1.83
C GLN A 15 9.30 9.91 1.08
N GLU A 16 9.53 10.51 -0.07
CA GLU A 16 8.44 11.07 -0.86
C GLU A 16 7.46 10.00 -1.30
N TYR A 17 8.00 8.86 -1.77
CA TYR A 17 7.15 7.73 -2.18
C TYR A 17 6.31 7.23 -1.02
N SER A 18 6.94 7.04 0.14
CA SER A 18 6.23 6.54 1.32
C SER A 18 5.10 7.48 1.73
N GLU A 19 5.34 8.78 1.67
CA GLU A 19 4.31 9.77 2.00
C GLU A 19 3.17 9.74 1.00
N LEU A 20 3.50 9.61 -0.29
CA LEU A 20 2.47 9.52 -1.32
C LEU A 20 1.65 8.26 -1.20
N VAL A 21 2.29 7.13 -0.86
CA VAL A 21 1.57 5.88 -0.66
C VAL A 21 0.56 6.04 0.48
N MET A 22 0.98 6.61 1.61
CA MET A 22 0.07 6.79 2.73
C MET A 22 -1.08 7.73 2.40
N LYS A 23 -0.85 8.66 1.47
CA LYS A 23 -1.88 9.61 1.09
C LYS A 23 -2.83 9.05 0.03
N HIS A 24 -2.34 8.18 -0.85
CA HIS A 24 -3.10 7.79 -2.04
C HIS A 24 -3.38 6.29 -2.20
N TYR A 25 -3.04 5.44 -1.24
CA TYR A 25 -3.17 4.00 -1.45
C TYR A 25 -4.61 3.57 -1.74
N LYS A 26 -5.58 4.35 -1.34
CA LYS A 26 -6.98 3.99 -1.60
C LYS A 26 -7.37 4.20 -3.06
N GLU A 27 -6.62 5.04 -3.77
CA GLU A 27 -6.94 5.36 -5.16
C GLU A 27 -5.90 4.85 -6.13
N TRP A 28 -4.63 4.89 -5.74
CA TRP A 28 -3.51 4.56 -6.63
C TRP A 28 -2.92 3.21 -6.23
N HIS A 29 -3.28 2.17 -6.98
CA HIS A 29 -2.84 0.82 -6.68
C HIS A 29 -1.61 0.40 -7.48
N HIS A 30 -1.15 1.21 -8.42
CA HIS A 30 -0.04 0.84 -9.29
C HIS A 30 1.12 1.80 -9.13
N VAL A 31 2.34 1.25 -9.16
CA VAL A 31 3.56 2.05 -9.01
C VAL A 31 3.62 3.17 -10.04
N ALA A 32 3.08 2.94 -11.25
CA ALA A 32 3.13 3.92 -12.31
C ALA A 32 2.48 5.26 -11.93
N GLU A 33 1.42 5.20 -11.14
CA GLU A 33 0.73 6.43 -10.73
C GLU A 33 1.62 7.28 -9.84
N TYR A 34 2.37 6.63 -8.97
CA TYR A 34 3.30 7.32 -8.08
C TYR A 34 4.50 7.87 -8.83
N ALA A 35 5.05 7.07 -9.74
CA ALA A 35 6.20 7.50 -10.54
C ALA A 35 5.82 8.74 -11.35
N SER A 36 4.63 8.74 -11.92
CA SER A 36 4.14 9.88 -12.68
C SER A 36 4.05 11.13 -11.80
N ALA A 37 3.48 10.99 -10.60
CA ALA A 37 3.36 12.12 -9.69
C ALA A 37 4.71 12.64 -9.23
N MET A 38 5.70 11.76 -9.15
CA MET A 38 7.06 12.12 -8.72
C MET A 38 7.95 12.55 -9.88
N HIS A 39 7.44 12.50 -11.12
CA HIS A 39 8.20 12.89 -12.32
C HIS A 39 9.47 12.08 -12.52
N ILE A 40 9.41 10.78 -12.19
CA ILE A 40 10.52 9.87 -12.47
C ILE A 40 9.94 8.62 -13.15
N THR A 41 10.83 7.81 -13.73
CA THR A 41 10.38 6.59 -14.41
C THR A 41 10.06 5.50 -13.41
N VAL A 42 9.22 4.56 -13.82
CA VAL A 42 8.91 3.40 -12.98
C VAL A 42 10.17 2.61 -12.64
N PRO A 43 11.05 2.27 -13.61
CA PRO A 43 12.27 1.54 -13.26
C PRO A 43 13.16 2.27 -12.26
N HIS A 44 13.27 3.59 -12.40
CA HIS A 44 14.09 4.37 -11.48
C HIS A 44 13.47 4.35 -10.07
N LEU A 45 12.15 4.53 -9.98
CA LEU A 45 11.47 4.48 -8.68
C LEU A 45 11.64 3.09 -8.05
N CYS A 46 11.36 2.02 -8.80
CA CYS A 46 11.43 0.68 -8.26
C CYS A 46 12.84 0.33 -7.78
N SER A 47 13.85 0.67 -8.58
CA SER A 47 15.23 0.40 -8.22
C SER A 47 15.62 1.15 -6.95
N THR A 48 15.22 2.41 -6.85
CA THR A 48 15.56 3.24 -5.70
C THR A 48 14.90 2.72 -4.43
N ILE A 49 13.61 2.36 -4.50
CA ILE A 49 12.91 1.85 -3.34
C ILE A 49 13.53 0.54 -2.86
N LYS A 50 13.89 -0.33 -3.80
CA LYS A 50 14.51 -1.61 -3.43
C LYS A 50 15.85 -1.39 -2.75
N GLN A 51 16.66 -0.46 -3.25
CA GLN A 51 17.94 -0.17 -2.64
C GLN A 51 17.81 0.48 -1.27
N ALA A 52 16.84 1.35 -1.10
CA ALA A 52 16.67 2.09 0.15
C ALA A 52 16.02 1.26 1.25
N SER A 53 15.16 0.31 0.90
CA SER A 53 14.33 -0.36 1.91
C SER A 53 14.40 -1.88 1.89
N SER A 54 15.01 -2.45 0.87
CA SER A 54 15.03 -3.90 0.62
C SER A 54 13.64 -4.45 0.32
N ARG A 55 12.64 -3.59 0.11
CA ARG A 55 11.29 -3.96 -0.23
C ARG A 55 10.95 -3.40 -1.60
N THR A 56 10.00 -4.01 -2.29
CA THR A 56 9.61 -3.47 -3.59
C THR A 56 8.65 -2.31 -3.41
N ALA A 57 8.60 -1.45 -4.43
CA ALA A 57 7.65 -0.34 -4.41
C ALA A 57 6.21 -0.87 -4.31
N GLY A 58 5.91 -1.96 -5.02
CA GLY A 58 4.57 -2.55 -4.95
C GLY A 58 4.24 -3.10 -3.58
N ASP A 59 5.23 -3.67 -2.87
CA ASP A 59 4.99 -4.19 -1.52
C ASP A 59 4.51 -3.10 -0.57
N LEU A 60 5.03 -1.90 -0.71
CA LEU A 60 4.63 -0.81 0.18
C LEU A 60 3.18 -0.41 -0.05
N ILE A 61 2.72 -0.42 -1.30
CA ILE A 61 1.32 -0.14 -1.60
C ILE A 61 0.42 -1.24 -1.02
N ILE A 62 0.80 -2.50 -1.25
CA ILE A 62 0.03 -3.64 -0.76
C ILE A 62 -0.06 -3.60 0.75
N GLU A 63 1.05 -3.32 1.42
CA GLU A 63 1.07 -3.27 2.88
C GLU A 63 0.10 -2.20 3.41
N ALA A 64 0.08 -1.04 2.79
CA ALA A 64 -0.82 0.03 3.23
C ALA A 64 -2.28 -0.39 3.08
N ILE A 65 -2.63 -1.00 1.95
CA ILE A 65 -4.01 -1.44 1.71
C ILE A 65 -4.39 -2.55 2.70
N ILE A 66 -3.52 -3.53 2.89
CA ILE A 66 -3.82 -4.66 3.78
C ILE A 66 -3.94 -4.20 5.23
N THR A 67 -3.08 -3.30 5.67
CA THR A 67 -3.14 -2.78 7.03
C THR A 67 -4.48 -2.09 7.29
N ASP A 68 -4.93 -1.25 6.34
CA ASP A 68 -6.21 -0.58 6.46
C ASP A 68 -7.36 -1.60 6.43
N ALA A 69 -7.30 -2.58 5.50
CA ALA A 69 -8.34 -3.60 5.40
C ALA A 69 -8.48 -4.37 6.70
N LYS A 70 -7.36 -4.79 7.28
CA LYS A 70 -7.39 -5.52 8.55
C LYS A 70 -8.00 -4.69 9.67
N ALA A 71 -7.65 -3.41 9.72
CA ALA A 71 -8.21 -2.53 10.74
C ALA A 71 -9.72 -2.40 10.58
N GLN A 72 -10.20 -2.18 9.36
CA GLN A 72 -11.64 -2.07 9.13
C GLN A 72 -12.37 -3.36 9.43
N LEU A 73 -11.78 -4.51 9.06
CA LEU A 73 -12.41 -5.80 9.30
C LEU A 73 -12.58 -6.08 10.80
N LYS A 74 -11.63 -5.65 11.62
CA LYS A 74 -11.68 -5.92 13.06
C LYS A 74 -12.37 -4.83 13.86
N LEU A 75 -12.27 -3.59 13.42
CA LEU A 75 -12.76 -2.45 14.21
C LEU A 75 -14.10 -1.89 13.77
N SER A 76 -14.65 -2.37 12.66
CA SER A 76 -15.94 -1.90 12.19
C SER A 76 -16.82 -3.08 11.83
N ILE A 77 -18.13 -2.80 11.65
CA ILE A 77 -19.07 -3.83 11.22
C ILE A 77 -19.48 -3.60 9.77
N ALA A 78 -18.75 -2.76 9.06
CA ALA A 78 -19.06 -2.49 7.67
C ALA A 78 -19.04 -3.77 6.85
N PRO A 79 -19.94 -3.92 5.88
CA PRO A 79 -19.92 -5.08 5.00
C PRO A 79 -18.58 -5.15 4.25
N ILE A 80 -18.13 -6.37 3.98
CA ILE A 80 -16.86 -6.57 3.28
C ILE A 80 -16.85 -5.84 1.94
N LYS A 81 -17.98 -5.83 1.24
CA LYS A 81 -18.10 -5.12 -0.03
C LYS A 81 -17.77 -3.62 0.14
N GLU A 82 -18.28 -3.02 1.20
CA GLU A 82 -18.04 -1.59 1.43
C GLU A 82 -16.60 -1.33 1.79
N ILE A 83 -15.97 -2.22 2.53
CA ILE A 83 -14.57 -2.08 2.86
C ILE A 83 -13.74 -2.11 1.58
N GLY A 84 -14.03 -3.08 0.70
CA GLY A 84 -13.32 -3.17 -0.57
C GLY A 84 -13.47 -1.92 -1.42
N LEU A 85 -14.70 -1.39 -1.49
CA LEU A 85 -14.94 -0.16 -2.25
C LEU A 85 -14.18 1.01 -1.66
N SER A 86 -14.13 1.11 -0.33
CA SER A 86 -13.41 2.21 0.32
C SER A 86 -11.92 2.17 0.06
N LEU A 87 -11.39 0.99 -0.29
CA LEU A 87 -9.98 0.81 -0.56
C LEU A 87 -9.66 0.82 -2.06
N GLY A 88 -10.64 1.18 -2.89
CA GLY A 88 -10.40 1.37 -4.32
C GLY A 88 -10.67 0.16 -5.18
N PHE A 89 -11.32 -0.89 -4.66
CA PHE A 89 -11.62 -2.07 -5.46
C PHE A 89 -12.99 -1.92 -6.10
N ASP A 90 -13.09 -2.24 -7.40
CA ASP A 90 -14.32 -2.07 -8.14
C ASP A 90 -15.42 -3.03 -7.71
N ASN A 91 -15.05 -4.21 -7.22
CA ASN A 91 -16.04 -5.15 -6.73
C ASN A 91 -15.45 -6.01 -5.64
N VAL A 92 -16.33 -6.70 -4.92
CA VAL A 92 -15.93 -7.46 -3.75
C VAL A 92 -15.08 -8.69 -4.13
N ALA A 93 -15.30 -9.25 -5.31
CA ALA A 93 -14.53 -10.42 -5.73
C ALA A 93 -13.04 -10.09 -5.89
N PHE A 94 -12.74 -8.93 -6.45
CA PHE A 94 -11.34 -8.50 -6.58
C PHE A 94 -10.72 -8.24 -5.22
N PHE A 95 -11.47 -7.62 -4.30
CA PHE A 95 -10.98 -7.38 -2.96
C PHE A 95 -10.71 -8.68 -2.21
N ASN A 96 -11.64 -9.63 -2.28
CA ASN A 96 -11.47 -10.92 -1.61
C ASN A 96 -10.24 -11.65 -2.12
N ARG A 97 -10.03 -11.64 -3.44
CA ARG A 97 -8.87 -12.30 -4.03
C ARG A 97 -7.57 -11.61 -3.61
N PHE A 98 -7.56 -10.29 -3.65
CA PHE A 98 -6.38 -9.51 -3.26
C PHE A 98 -6.01 -9.80 -1.81
N PHE A 99 -6.99 -9.73 -0.92
CA PHE A 99 -6.75 -9.94 0.50
C PHE A 99 -6.23 -11.36 0.75
N LYS A 100 -6.88 -12.36 0.15
CA LYS A 100 -6.45 -13.75 0.36
C LYS A 100 -5.07 -14.01 -0.22
N THR A 101 -4.78 -13.43 -1.39
CA THR A 101 -3.46 -13.61 -2.01
C THR A 101 -2.36 -13.09 -1.09
N HIS A 102 -2.59 -11.97 -0.41
CA HIS A 102 -1.53 -11.34 0.37
C HIS A 102 -1.54 -11.67 1.85
N THR A 103 -2.61 -12.30 2.36
CA THR A 103 -2.68 -12.66 3.78
C THR A 103 -2.85 -14.15 4.02
N GLY A 104 -3.26 -14.89 2.98
CA GLY A 104 -3.50 -16.33 3.13
C GLY A 104 -4.91 -16.69 3.57
N ILE A 105 -5.74 -15.74 3.98
CA ILE A 105 -7.10 -16.04 4.40
C ILE A 105 -8.07 -15.02 3.81
N THR A 106 -9.35 -15.39 3.77
CA THR A 106 -10.35 -14.47 3.22
C THR A 106 -10.66 -13.38 4.22
N PRO A 107 -11.18 -12.23 3.74
CA PRO A 107 -11.60 -11.18 4.66
C PRO A 107 -12.63 -11.66 5.68
N LYS A 108 -13.56 -12.50 5.25
CA LYS A 108 -14.58 -13.01 6.16
C LYS A 108 -13.97 -13.84 7.27
N ASN A 109 -13.08 -14.76 6.91
CA ASN A 109 -12.42 -15.60 7.91
C ASN A 109 -11.52 -14.77 8.83
N TYR A 110 -10.86 -13.78 8.28
CA TYR A 110 -10.04 -12.90 9.10
C TYR A 110 -10.91 -12.15 10.11
N ARG A 111 -12.04 -11.62 9.67
CA ARG A 111 -12.96 -10.89 10.56
C ARG A 111 -13.47 -11.80 11.68
N ASN A 112 -13.78 -13.04 11.34
CA ASN A 112 -14.32 -13.99 12.32
C ASN A 112 -13.28 -14.65 13.21
N GLY A 113 -12.01 -14.36 12.98
CA GLY A 113 -10.94 -14.99 13.74
C GLY A 113 -10.65 -16.42 13.33
N GLU A 114 -11.02 -16.80 12.11
CA GLU A 114 -10.77 -18.14 11.59
C GLU A 114 -9.57 -18.13 10.67
N ASP A 115 -8.79 -19.17 10.70
CA ASP A 115 -7.62 -19.26 9.84
C ASP A 115 -7.90 -20.01 8.55
#